data_35e1efe931f0e7dfb06c945b82349a13
#
_entry.id   35e1efe931f0e7dfb06c945b82349a13
#
_cell.length_a   1.000
_cell.length_b   1.000
_cell.length_c   1.000
_cell.angle_alpha   90.00
_cell.angle_beta   90.00
_cell.angle_gamma   90.00
#
_symmetry.space_group_name_H-M   'P 1'
#
loop_
_entity.id
_entity.type
_entity.pdbx_description
1 polymer ?
#
loop_
_entity_poly.entity_id
_entity_poly.type
_entity_poly.pdbx_seq_one_letter_code
_entity_poly.pdbx_strand_id
1 'polypeptide(L)'
;YINPHVSIWWYKLDSIDEVSDPAMWVKAQPNIGKTVSYETYQLDVERAEKAPAARNDILAKRFGLPMEGYTYYFTYEETLPHRKRSYWQMACSLGADLSQGDDFCAFTFLFPLSNGAFGIKTRNYITSSTLMKLPAAMRIKYDQFMQEGSLIVLEGTVLDMMQVYDDLDNYITDCGYDVRCFGYDPYNAREFVDRWASENGP
;
A
#
# COMPACT_ATOMS: atom_id res chain seq x y z
N TYR A 1 -4.91 -22.81 -21.33
CA TYR A 1 -5.89 -22.51 -22.42
C TYR A 1 -5.34 -21.34 -23.21
N ILE A 2 -4.89 -21.57 -24.45
CA ILE A 2 -4.37 -20.50 -25.32
C ILE A 2 -5.55 -20.00 -26.14
N ASN A 3 -5.98 -18.77 -25.91
CA ASN A 3 -7.00 -18.11 -26.71
C ASN A 3 -6.37 -17.65 -28.06
N PRO A 4 -6.79 -18.18 -29.21
CA PRO A 4 -6.19 -17.85 -30.51
C PRO A 4 -6.45 -16.39 -30.95
N HIS A 5 -7.33 -15.66 -30.26
CA HIS A 5 -7.64 -14.25 -30.56
C HIS A 5 -6.88 -13.28 -29.67
N VAL A 6 -5.94 -13.75 -28.83
CA VAL A 6 -5.12 -12.90 -27.97
C VAL A 6 -3.65 -13.07 -28.33
N SER A 7 -2.99 -11.98 -28.66
CA SER A 7 -1.54 -11.90 -28.81
C SER A 7 -0.95 -11.12 -27.63
N ILE A 8 0.08 -11.66 -27.01
CA ILE A 8 0.82 -11.00 -25.93
C ILE A 8 2.21 -10.66 -26.44
N TRP A 9 2.55 -9.39 -26.40
CA TRP A 9 3.87 -8.89 -26.73
C TRP A 9 4.54 -8.44 -25.44
N TRP A 10 5.60 -9.14 -25.02
CA TRP A 10 6.32 -8.84 -23.80
C TRP A 10 7.75 -8.41 -24.11
N TYR A 11 8.00 -7.13 -24.01
CA TYR A 11 9.33 -6.56 -24.15
C TYR A 11 10.06 -6.67 -22.81
N LYS A 12 11.12 -7.48 -22.76
CA LYS A 12 11.89 -7.75 -21.54
C LYS A 12 13.32 -8.13 -21.88
N LEU A 13 14.22 -8.04 -20.89
CA LEU A 13 15.52 -8.70 -20.94
C LEU A 13 15.35 -10.21 -20.73
N ASP A 14 16.30 -11.00 -21.23
CA ASP A 14 16.28 -12.44 -21.09
C ASP A 14 16.84 -12.88 -19.72
N SER A 15 17.80 -12.12 -19.19
CA SER A 15 18.40 -12.37 -17.88
C SER A 15 18.72 -11.07 -17.13
N ILE A 16 18.96 -11.20 -15.82
CA ILE A 16 19.37 -10.09 -14.98
C ILE A 16 20.78 -9.58 -15.33
N ASP A 17 21.63 -10.42 -15.90
CA ASP A 17 23.00 -10.04 -16.25
C ASP A 17 23.03 -9.03 -17.41
N GLU A 18 21.98 -8.99 -18.23
CA GLU A 18 21.85 -8.03 -19.32
C GLU A 18 21.53 -6.60 -18.84
N VAL A 19 21.17 -6.40 -17.58
CA VAL A 19 20.87 -5.08 -17.01
C VAL A 19 22.06 -4.13 -17.06
N SER A 20 23.28 -4.68 -16.91
CA SER A 20 24.53 -3.92 -16.96
C SER A 20 25.00 -3.60 -18.40
N ASP A 21 24.37 -4.17 -19.43
CA ASP A 21 24.72 -3.94 -20.83
C ASP A 21 23.71 -3.02 -21.53
N PRO A 22 24.06 -1.74 -21.78
CA PRO A 22 23.16 -0.80 -22.45
C PRO A 22 22.69 -1.24 -23.85
N ALA A 23 23.47 -2.10 -24.54
CA ALA A 23 23.10 -2.60 -25.86
C ALA A 23 21.89 -3.55 -25.81
N MET A 24 21.67 -4.21 -24.67
CA MET A 24 20.55 -5.14 -24.47
C MET A 24 19.24 -4.44 -24.09
N TRP A 25 19.28 -3.19 -23.61
CA TRP A 25 18.08 -2.48 -23.12
C TRP A 25 17.00 -2.29 -24.18
N VAL A 26 17.36 -2.30 -25.46
CA VAL A 26 16.41 -2.23 -26.58
C VAL A 26 15.41 -3.41 -26.56
N LYS A 27 15.76 -4.55 -25.97
CA LYS A 27 14.85 -5.70 -25.83
C LYS A 27 13.66 -5.37 -24.91
N ALA A 28 13.93 -4.65 -23.83
CA ALA A 28 12.91 -4.23 -22.87
C ALA A 28 12.21 -2.92 -23.27
N GLN A 29 12.95 -2.02 -23.95
CA GLN A 29 12.44 -0.73 -24.39
C GLN A 29 12.86 -0.44 -25.86
N PRO A 30 12.04 -0.84 -26.84
CA PRO A 30 12.35 -0.63 -28.26
C PRO A 30 12.50 0.83 -28.69
N ASN A 31 11.98 1.77 -27.89
CA ASN A 31 12.04 3.21 -28.13
C ASN A 31 13.24 3.90 -27.45
N ILE A 32 14.13 3.13 -26.80
CA ILE A 32 15.33 3.69 -26.19
C ILE A 32 16.23 4.34 -27.26
N GLY A 33 16.77 5.50 -26.94
CA GLY A 33 17.52 6.32 -27.90
C GLY A 33 16.65 7.13 -28.88
N LYS A 34 15.31 7.00 -28.81
CA LYS A 34 14.36 7.80 -29.61
C LYS A 34 13.48 8.69 -28.71
N THR A 35 12.52 8.10 -28.02
CA THR A 35 11.61 8.80 -27.08
C THR A 35 12.02 8.66 -25.63
N VAL A 36 12.88 7.68 -25.31
CA VAL A 36 13.43 7.43 -23.98
C VAL A 36 14.95 7.50 -24.07
N SER A 37 15.59 8.30 -23.20
CA SER A 37 17.05 8.46 -23.23
C SER A 37 17.76 7.29 -22.54
N TYR A 38 18.96 6.94 -23.06
CA TYR A 38 19.85 5.99 -22.41
C TYR A 38 20.29 6.47 -21.01
N GLU A 39 20.46 7.76 -20.82
CA GLU A 39 20.86 8.36 -19.55
C GLU A 39 19.83 8.06 -18.44
N THR A 40 18.53 8.14 -18.77
CA THR A 40 17.48 7.79 -17.79
C THR A 40 17.59 6.35 -17.34
N TYR A 41 17.84 5.43 -18.26
CA TYR A 41 18.03 4.02 -17.93
C TYR A 41 19.30 3.78 -17.14
N GLN A 42 20.39 4.47 -17.46
CA GLN A 42 21.65 4.39 -16.73
C GLN A 42 21.46 4.84 -15.27
N LEU A 43 20.76 5.94 -15.05
CA LEU A 43 20.46 6.42 -13.68
C LEU A 43 19.58 5.43 -12.90
N ASP A 44 18.62 4.80 -13.58
CA ASP A 44 17.78 3.78 -12.94
C ASP A 44 18.61 2.52 -12.57
N VAL A 45 19.55 2.09 -13.43
CA VAL A 45 20.48 0.99 -13.11
C VAL A 45 21.34 1.34 -11.91
N GLU A 46 21.97 2.51 -11.89
CA GLU A 46 22.77 2.96 -10.76
C GLU A 46 21.97 3.05 -9.46
N ARG A 47 20.70 3.49 -9.57
CA ARG A 47 19.79 3.51 -8.43
C ARG A 47 19.46 2.10 -7.94
N ALA A 48 19.25 1.15 -8.86
CA ALA A 48 18.99 -0.24 -8.51
C ALA A 48 20.19 -0.91 -7.82
N GLU A 49 21.41 -0.50 -8.17
CA GLU A 49 22.64 -0.98 -7.52
C GLU A 49 22.84 -0.41 -6.11
N LYS A 50 22.55 0.90 -5.95
CA LYS A 50 22.79 1.63 -4.69
C LYS A 50 21.65 1.52 -3.69
N ALA A 51 20.42 1.20 -4.12
CA ALA A 51 19.22 1.12 -3.29
C ALA A 51 18.51 -0.23 -3.43
N PRO A 52 18.84 -1.23 -2.60
CA PRO A 52 18.24 -2.56 -2.68
C PRO A 52 16.71 -2.57 -2.62
N ALA A 53 16.11 -1.64 -1.88
CA ALA A 53 14.66 -1.49 -1.79
C ALA A 53 14.00 -1.09 -3.13
N ALA A 54 14.69 -0.32 -3.97
CA ALA A 54 14.18 0.11 -5.28
C ALA A 54 14.50 -0.88 -6.40
N ARG A 55 15.44 -1.80 -6.17
CA ARG A 55 15.99 -2.69 -7.20
C ARG A 55 14.92 -3.50 -7.91
N ASN A 56 14.11 -4.24 -7.16
CA ASN A 56 13.11 -5.14 -7.75
C ASN A 56 12.05 -4.39 -8.56
N ASP A 57 11.64 -3.21 -8.09
CA ASP A 57 10.70 -2.35 -8.78
C ASP A 57 11.27 -1.82 -10.11
N ILE A 58 12.50 -1.37 -10.12
CA ILE A 58 13.21 -0.92 -11.31
C ILE A 58 13.39 -2.07 -12.31
N LEU A 59 13.85 -3.23 -11.85
CA LEU A 59 14.07 -4.40 -12.71
C LEU A 59 12.76 -4.88 -13.35
N ALA A 60 11.67 -4.89 -12.59
CA ALA A 60 10.37 -5.29 -13.11
C ALA A 60 9.80 -4.25 -14.11
N LYS A 61 9.82 -2.96 -13.75
CA LYS A 61 9.16 -1.89 -14.54
C LYS A 61 9.96 -1.45 -15.75
N ARG A 62 11.29 -1.38 -15.65
CA ARG A 62 12.15 -0.92 -16.75
C ARG A 62 12.58 -2.03 -17.66
N PHE A 63 12.85 -3.20 -17.12
CA PHE A 63 13.46 -4.31 -17.85
C PHE A 63 12.53 -5.50 -18.06
N GLY A 64 11.29 -5.45 -17.53
CA GLY A 64 10.31 -6.51 -17.70
C GLY A 64 10.70 -7.84 -17.05
N LEU A 65 11.71 -7.82 -16.16
CA LEU A 65 12.18 -9.02 -15.49
C LEU A 65 11.18 -9.47 -14.43
N PRO A 66 10.77 -10.74 -14.42
CA PRO A 66 9.92 -11.26 -13.36
C PRO A 66 10.74 -11.30 -12.07
N MET A 67 10.36 -10.46 -11.12
CA MET A 67 11.00 -10.42 -9.80
C MET A 67 10.13 -11.19 -8.80
N GLU A 68 10.70 -12.15 -8.12
CA GLU A 68 10.03 -12.84 -7.03
C GLU A 68 10.11 -12.01 -5.75
N GLY A 69 8.96 -11.82 -5.12
CA GLY A 69 8.84 -11.17 -3.82
C GLY A 69 8.33 -9.73 -3.85
N TYR A 70 7.49 -9.42 -2.86
CA TYR A 70 7.08 -8.04 -2.57
C TYR A 70 8.26 -7.30 -1.94
N THR A 71 8.62 -6.15 -2.49
CA THR A 71 9.56 -5.24 -1.84
C THR A 71 8.82 -4.53 -0.72
N TYR A 72 9.03 -4.97 0.50
CA TYR A 72 8.51 -4.25 1.67
C TYR A 72 9.36 -3.01 1.93
N TYR A 73 8.74 -1.91 2.32
CA TYR A 73 9.44 -0.70 2.71
C TYR A 73 10.31 -0.93 3.97
N PHE A 74 9.79 -1.74 4.90
CA PHE A 74 10.52 -2.24 6.06
C PHE A 74 10.61 -3.75 6.02
N THR A 75 11.72 -4.32 6.44
CA THR A 75 11.86 -5.77 6.64
C THR A 75 11.06 -6.22 7.85
N TYR A 76 10.77 -7.51 7.93
CA TYR A 76 10.06 -8.09 9.08
C TYR A 76 10.86 -7.86 10.37
N GLU A 77 12.17 -8.01 10.33
CA GLU A 77 13.09 -7.82 11.47
C GLU A 77 13.08 -6.37 11.96
N GLU A 78 13.01 -5.40 11.06
CA GLU A 78 12.91 -3.97 11.41
C GLU A 78 11.58 -3.64 12.10
N THR A 79 10.50 -4.33 11.77
CA THR A 79 9.19 -4.09 12.38
C THR A 79 8.98 -4.80 13.71
N LEU A 80 9.68 -5.91 14.00
CA LEU A 80 9.49 -6.73 15.21
C LEU A 80 9.64 -5.96 16.52
N PRO A 81 10.68 -5.11 16.73
CA PRO A 81 10.87 -4.40 17.99
C PRO A 81 9.76 -3.38 18.28
N HIS A 82 9.02 -2.98 17.27
CA HIS A 82 8.02 -1.92 17.32
C HIS A 82 6.59 -2.44 17.48
N ARG A 83 6.39 -3.76 17.41
CA ARG A 83 5.10 -4.39 17.60
C ARG A 83 4.72 -4.39 19.10
N LYS A 84 3.43 -4.16 19.41
CA LYS A 84 2.82 -4.28 20.76
C LYS A 84 2.94 -3.08 21.70
N ARG A 85 3.04 -1.83 21.23
CA ARG A 85 2.75 -0.67 22.08
C ARG A 85 1.25 -0.40 22.15
N SER A 86 0.79 -0.11 23.37
CA SER A 86 -0.53 0.46 23.60
C SER A 86 -0.41 2.00 23.55
N TYR A 87 -1.34 2.64 22.87
CA TYR A 87 -1.43 4.11 22.75
C TYR A 87 -2.72 4.62 23.40
N TRP A 88 -3.23 3.89 24.37
CA TRP A 88 -4.48 4.18 25.07
C TRP A 88 -4.52 5.62 25.58
N GLN A 89 -5.62 6.34 25.32
CA GLN A 89 -5.85 7.71 25.76
C GLN A 89 -4.78 8.72 25.32
N MET A 90 -4.15 8.49 24.18
CA MET A 90 -3.13 9.39 23.66
C MET A 90 -3.69 10.32 22.56
N ALA A 91 -3.12 11.53 22.49
CA ALA A 91 -3.33 12.42 21.36
C ALA A 91 -2.64 11.89 20.09
N CYS A 92 -3.30 12.02 18.95
CA CYS A 92 -2.80 11.55 17.68
C CYS A 92 -3.25 12.42 16.49
N SER A 93 -2.59 12.23 15.36
CA SER A 93 -3.10 12.63 14.05
C SER A 93 -3.67 11.41 13.35
N LEU A 94 -4.77 11.57 12.63
CA LEU A 94 -5.43 10.54 11.82
C LEU A 94 -5.23 10.85 10.35
N GLY A 95 -4.72 9.89 9.59
CA GLY A 95 -4.67 9.93 8.13
C GLY A 95 -5.64 8.92 7.53
N ALA A 96 -6.31 9.26 6.43
CA ALA A 96 -7.24 8.38 5.74
C ALA A 96 -6.96 8.33 4.24
N ASP A 97 -7.01 7.11 3.69
CA ASP A 97 -7.09 6.81 2.26
C ASP A 97 -8.39 6.06 2.00
N LEU A 98 -9.35 6.75 1.37
CA LEU A 98 -10.74 6.29 1.25
C LEU A 98 -10.99 5.70 -0.14
N SER A 99 -11.03 4.39 -0.22
CA SER A 99 -11.39 3.65 -1.44
C SER A 99 -12.81 3.08 -1.33
N GLN A 100 -13.57 3.15 -2.43
CA GLN A 100 -14.91 2.54 -2.54
C GLN A 100 -14.91 1.25 -3.37
N GLY A 101 -13.79 0.88 -3.95
CA GLY A 101 -13.66 -0.25 -4.87
C GLY A 101 -13.10 -1.53 -4.25
N ASP A 102 -12.35 -2.25 -5.06
CA ASP A 102 -11.67 -3.50 -4.69
C ASP A 102 -10.37 -3.25 -3.87
N ASP A 103 -10.09 -2.02 -3.47
CA ASP A 103 -8.93 -1.62 -2.68
C ASP A 103 -9.30 -1.38 -1.21
N PHE A 104 -8.29 -1.21 -0.36
CA PHE A 104 -8.51 -0.91 1.07
C PHE A 104 -9.05 0.49 1.27
N CYS A 105 -9.94 0.63 2.25
CA CYS A 105 -10.14 1.90 2.93
C CYS A 105 -9.25 1.86 4.18
N ALA A 106 -8.25 2.73 4.26
CA ALA A 106 -7.17 2.65 5.23
C ALA A 106 -7.11 3.88 6.13
N PHE A 107 -7.00 3.64 7.45
CA PHE A 107 -6.81 4.67 8.45
C PHE A 107 -5.53 4.44 9.22
N THR A 108 -4.76 5.51 9.44
CA THR A 108 -3.50 5.47 10.17
C THR A 108 -3.48 6.51 11.27
N PHE A 109 -3.34 6.06 12.51
CA PHE A 109 -3.14 6.90 13.69
C PHE A 109 -1.64 7.08 13.93
N LEU A 110 -1.19 8.32 14.02
CA LEU A 110 0.18 8.71 14.32
C LEU A 110 0.25 9.35 15.70
N PHE A 111 0.97 8.73 16.62
CA PHE A 111 1.12 9.14 18.00
C PHE A 111 2.51 9.73 18.24
N PRO A 112 2.66 11.03 18.55
CA PRO A 112 3.94 11.59 18.92
C PRO A 112 4.37 11.05 20.30
N LEU A 113 5.62 10.60 20.41
CA LEU A 113 6.18 10.04 21.64
C LEU A 113 7.16 11.02 22.28
N SER A 114 7.34 10.92 23.62
CA SER A 114 8.17 11.81 24.41
C SER A 114 9.67 11.83 24.02
N ASN A 115 10.13 10.79 23.33
CA ASN A 115 11.51 10.66 22.85
C ASN A 115 11.71 11.18 21.40
N GLY A 116 10.73 11.88 20.83
CA GLY A 116 10.77 12.37 19.45
C GLY A 116 10.48 11.31 18.38
N ALA A 117 10.21 10.07 18.78
CA ALA A 117 9.73 9.03 17.87
C ALA A 117 8.22 9.11 17.67
N PHE A 118 7.70 8.31 16.76
CA PHE A 118 6.26 8.19 16.52
C PHE A 118 5.79 6.75 16.71
N GLY A 119 4.61 6.61 17.29
CA GLY A 119 3.86 5.37 17.29
C GLY A 119 2.88 5.36 16.12
N ILE A 120 2.62 4.17 15.56
CA ILE A 120 1.68 4.00 14.45
C ILE A 120 0.70 2.88 14.79
N LYS A 121 -0.58 3.13 14.55
CA LYS A 121 -1.65 2.13 14.51
C LYS A 121 -2.43 2.30 13.23
N THR A 122 -2.86 1.18 12.66
CA THR A 122 -3.70 1.19 11.47
C THR A 122 -5.00 0.45 11.72
N ARG A 123 -6.06 0.88 11.04
CA ARG A 123 -7.33 0.18 10.94
C ARG A 123 -7.77 0.24 9.50
N ASN A 124 -7.96 -0.92 8.88
CA ASN A 124 -8.19 -1.03 7.45
C ASN A 124 -9.48 -1.79 7.21
N TYR A 125 -10.18 -1.46 6.15
CA TYR A 125 -11.45 -2.06 5.79
C TYR A 125 -11.42 -2.59 4.36
N ILE A 126 -11.99 -3.78 4.17
CA ILE A 126 -12.29 -4.34 2.84
C ILE A 126 -13.65 -5.03 2.85
N THR A 127 -14.18 -5.31 1.68
CA THR A 127 -15.40 -6.11 1.58
C THR A 127 -15.12 -7.61 1.62
N SER A 128 -16.09 -8.40 2.07
CA SER A 128 -16.04 -9.87 2.00
C SER A 128 -15.85 -10.36 0.56
N SER A 129 -16.44 -9.66 -0.42
CA SER A 129 -16.26 -9.97 -1.85
C SER A 129 -14.80 -9.79 -2.29
N THR A 130 -14.14 -8.71 -1.88
CA THR A 130 -12.72 -8.47 -2.19
C THR A 130 -11.83 -9.54 -1.55
N LEU A 131 -12.09 -9.88 -0.28
CA LEU A 131 -11.34 -10.93 0.42
C LEU A 131 -11.44 -12.28 -0.31
N MET A 132 -12.63 -12.64 -0.81
CA MET A 132 -12.85 -13.91 -1.55
C MET A 132 -12.10 -13.98 -2.88
N LYS A 133 -11.86 -12.86 -3.55
CA LYS A 133 -11.11 -12.79 -4.81
C LYS A 133 -9.61 -13.00 -4.63
N LEU A 134 -9.09 -12.86 -3.41
CA LEU A 134 -7.66 -12.97 -3.14
C LEU A 134 -7.15 -14.42 -3.28
N PRO A 135 -5.91 -14.60 -3.75
CA PRO A 135 -5.25 -15.91 -3.72
C PRO A 135 -5.18 -16.49 -2.30
N ALA A 136 -5.26 -17.82 -2.18
CA ALA A 136 -5.27 -18.49 -0.87
C ALA A 136 -4.09 -18.11 0.04
N ALA A 137 -2.89 -17.97 -0.53
CA ALA A 137 -1.70 -17.56 0.21
C ALA A 137 -1.80 -16.14 0.81
N MET A 138 -2.52 -15.23 0.14
CA MET A 138 -2.78 -13.88 0.66
C MET A 138 -3.86 -13.90 1.75
N ARG A 139 -4.90 -14.72 1.60
CA ARG A 139 -5.96 -14.85 2.62
C ARG A 139 -5.40 -15.25 3.97
N ILE A 140 -4.43 -16.17 4.03
CA ILE A 140 -3.78 -16.58 5.28
C ILE A 140 -3.14 -15.38 6.01
N LYS A 141 -2.49 -14.46 5.25
CA LYS A 141 -1.93 -13.22 5.84
C LYS A 141 -3.01 -12.28 6.34
N TYR A 142 -4.12 -12.19 5.62
CA TYR A 142 -5.24 -11.32 5.98
C TYR A 142 -5.99 -11.85 7.21
N ASP A 143 -6.08 -13.18 7.36
CA ASP A 143 -6.60 -13.82 8.58
C ASP A 143 -5.82 -13.37 9.82
N GLN A 144 -4.50 -13.25 9.72
CA GLN A 144 -3.68 -12.70 10.81
C GLN A 144 -4.04 -11.23 11.12
N PHE A 145 -4.19 -10.39 10.11
CA PHE A 145 -4.55 -8.97 10.31
C PHE A 145 -5.96 -8.80 10.88
N MET A 146 -6.90 -9.69 10.53
CA MET A 146 -8.22 -9.74 11.15
C MET A 146 -8.14 -10.13 12.64
N GLN A 147 -7.33 -11.13 12.98
CA GLN A 147 -7.11 -11.56 14.36
C GLN A 147 -6.42 -10.47 15.20
N GLU A 148 -5.52 -9.70 14.61
CA GLU A 148 -4.85 -8.55 15.24
C GLU A 148 -5.76 -7.32 15.37
N GLY A 149 -6.93 -7.32 14.71
CA GLY A 149 -7.88 -6.21 14.68
C GLY A 149 -7.46 -5.01 13.84
N SER A 150 -6.43 -5.17 12.99
CA SER A 150 -5.98 -4.13 12.06
C SER A 150 -6.69 -4.17 10.70
N LEU A 151 -7.39 -5.27 10.41
CA LEU A 151 -8.23 -5.44 9.22
C LEU A 151 -9.65 -5.83 9.61
N ILE A 152 -10.61 -5.04 9.15
CA ILE A 152 -12.04 -5.28 9.32
C ILE A 152 -12.63 -5.66 7.97
N VAL A 153 -13.38 -6.74 7.94
CA VAL A 153 -14.08 -7.21 6.74
C VAL A 153 -15.56 -6.88 6.90
N LEU A 154 -16.07 -6.03 6.02
CA LEU A 154 -17.50 -5.69 5.97
C LEU A 154 -18.18 -6.54 4.89
N GLU A 155 -19.44 -6.92 5.16
CA GLU A 155 -20.22 -7.69 4.21
C GLU A 155 -20.61 -6.87 2.98
N GLY A 156 -20.53 -7.48 1.80
CA GLY A 156 -20.96 -6.86 0.56
C GLY A 156 -19.90 -6.82 -0.55
N THR A 157 -20.19 -6.04 -1.58
CA THR A 157 -19.33 -5.85 -2.77
C THR A 157 -18.73 -4.45 -2.84
N VAL A 158 -19.29 -3.49 -2.10
CA VAL A 158 -18.84 -2.10 -2.00
C VAL A 158 -18.80 -1.75 -0.52
N LEU A 159 -17.79 -1.00 -0.08
CA LEU A 159 -17.71 -0.51 1.29
C LEU A 159 -18.79 0.54 1.54
N ASP A 160 -19.59 0.31 2.56
CA ASP A 160 -20.51 1.31 3.10
C ASP A 160 -19.72 2.26 4.01
N MET A 161 -19.52 3.49 3.53
CA MET A 161 -18.73 4.50 4.25
C MET A 161 -19.35 4.89 5.60
N MET A 162 -20.66 4.72 5.78
CA MET A 162 -21.30 4.96 7.08
C MET A 162 -20.97 3.86 8.08
N GLN A 163 -20.96 2.60 7.65
CA GLN A 163 -20.49 1.50 8.51
C GLN A 163 -19.01 1.64 8.87
N VAL A 164 -18.17 2.05 7.90
CA VAL A 164 -16.76 2.35 8.15
C VAL A 164 -16.61 3.45 9.19
N TYR A 165 -17.41 4.52 9.06
CA TYR A 165 -17.40 5.64 10.00
C TYR A 165 -17.78 5.19 11.42
N ASP A 166 -18.91 4.51 11.56
CA ASP A 166 -19.42 4.05 12.85
C ASP A 166 -18.43 3.13 13.57
N ASP A 167 -17.80 2.20 12.85
CA ASP A 167 -16.80 1.32 13.43
C ASP A 167 -15.52 2.06 13.81
N LEU A 168 -15.07 3.03 13.00
CA LEU A 168 -13.89 3.84 13.31
C LEU A 168 -14.14 4.75 14.50
N ASP A 169 -15.29 5.41 14.58
CA ASP A 169 -15.66 6.30 15.67
C ASP A 169 -15.76 5.54 17.00
N ASN A 170 -16.40 4.37 17.00
CA ASN A 170 -16.43 3.47 18.15
C ASN A 170 -15.02 3.06 18.58
N TYR A 171 -14.15 2.71 17.62
CA TYR A 171 -12.76 2.33 17.92
C TYR A 171 -11.95 3.49 18.53
N ILE A 172 -12.11 4.71 18.03
CA ILE A 172 -11.47 5.92 18.58
C ILE A 172 -11.96 6.15 20.01
N THR A 173 -13.26 6.07 20.23
CA THR A 173 -13.90 6.25 21.54
C THR A 173 -13.46 5.18 22.54
N ASP A 174 -13.49 3.92 22.15
CA ASP A 174 -13.09 2.79 22.99
C ASP A 174 -11.61 2.86 23.40
N CYS A 175 -10.74 3.30 22.47
CA CYS A 175 -9.33 3.51 22.76
C CYS A 175 -9.04 4.83 23.50
N GLY A 176 -10.00 5.74 23.58
CA GLY A 176 -9.85 7.06 24.16
C GLY A 176 -8.86 7.93 23.38
N TYR A 177 -8.75 7.76 22.05
CA TYR A 177 -7.84 8.56 21.24
C TYR A 177 -8.32 9.99 21.10
N ASP A 178 -7.42 10.95 21.32
CA ASP A 178 -7.66 12.37 21.14
C ASP A 178 -7.12 12.79 19.76
N VAL A 179 -7.98 12.73 18.74
CA VAL A 179 -7.63 13.06 17.38
C VAL A 179 -7.53 14.57 17.20
N ARG A 180 -6.31 15.09 17.04
CA ARG A 180 -6.00 16.52 16.91
C ARG A 180 -5.99 17.02 15.49
N CYS A 181 -5.80 16.15 14.52
CA CYS A 181 -5.73 16.48 13.12
C CYS A 181 -6.24 15.29 12.31
N PHE A 182 -7.06 15.58 11.30
CA PHE A 182 -7.53 14.60 10.33
C PHE A 182 -7.07 14.99 8.93
N GLY A 183 -6.23 14.16 8.31
CA GLY A 183 -5.72 14.34 6.96
C GLY A 183 -6.28 13.27 6.02
N TYR A 184 -6.69 13.64 4.81
CA TYR A 184 -7.29 12.72 3.85
C TYR A 184 -7.04 13.19 2.41
N ASP A 185 -7.12 12.23 1.45
CA ASP A 185 -7.21 12.57 0.03
C ASP A 185 -8.67 12.96 -0.28
N PRO A 186 -8.93 14.12 -0.92
CA PRO A 186 -10.29 14.56 -1.25
C PRO A 186 -11.05 13.62 -2.20
N TYR A 187 -10.35 12.74 -2.90
CA TYR A 187 -10.97 11.80 -3.82
C TYR A 187 -11.83 10.77 -3.07
N ASN A 188 -13.10 10.66 -3.43
CA ASN A 188 -14.11 9.79 -2.78
C ASN A 188 -14.38 10.05 -1.28
N ALA A 189 -13.86 11.13 -0.70
CA ALA A 189 -13.91 11.37 0.74
C ALA A 189 -15.14 12.09 1.24
N ARG A 190 -15.93 12.71 0.34
CA ARG A 190 -16.94 13.71 0.69
C ARG A 190 -17.94 13.26 1.77
N GLU A 191 -18.57 12.11 1.59
CA GLU A 191 -19.61 11.63 2.51
C GLU A 191 -19.05 11.37 3.92
N PHE A 192 -17.89 10.72 3.99
CA PHE A 192 -17.20 10.45 5.25
C PHE A 192 -16.76 11.74 5.95
N VAL A 193 -16.15 12.65 5.20
CA VAL A 193 -15.59 13.90 5.72
C VAL A 193 -16.68 14.87 6.16
N ASP A 194 -17.78 14.97 5.43
CA ASP A 194 -18.91 15.82 5.82
C ASP A 194 -19.48 15.37 7.18
N ARG A 195 -19.59 14.07 7.40
CA ARG A 195 -20.01 13.52 8.69
C ARG A 195 -18.96 13.77 9.78
N TRP A 196 -17.68 13.49 9.49
CA TRP A 196 -16.60 13.75 10.43
C TRP A 196 -16.61 15.21 10.90
N ALA A 197 -16.68 16.16 9.97
CA ALA A 197 -16.69 17.58 10.30
C ALA A 197 -17.93 18.00 11.12
N SER A 198 -19.09 17.36 10.89
CA SER A 198 -20.29 17.66 11.66
C SER A 198 -20.25 17.17 13.10
N GLU A 199 -19.56 16.06 13.37
CA GLU A 199 -19.50 15.42 14.69
C GLU A 199 -18.24 15.80 15.48
N ASN A 200 -17.12 16.03 14.81
CA ASN A 200 -15.81 16.29 15.44
C ASN A 200 -15.28 17.73 15.24
N GLY A 201 -15.98 18.53 14.43
CA GLY A 201 -15.55 19.87 14.05
C GLY A 201 -14.62 19.87 12.83
N PRO A 202 -14.35 21.08 12.26
CA PRO A 202 -13.55 21.25 11.06
C PRO A 202 -12.07 20.97 11.27
#